data_bf464060cce25403794b4948a913d630
#
_entry.id   bf464060cce25403794b4948a913d630
#
_cell.length_a   1.000
_cell.length_b   1.000
_cell.length_c   1.000
_cell.angle_alpha   90.00
_cell.angle_beta   90.00
_cell.angle_gamma   90.00
#
_symmetry.space_group_name_H-M   'P 1'
#
loop_
_entity.id
_entity.type
_entity.pdbx_description
1 polymer ?
#
loop_
_entity_poly.entity_id
_entity_poly.type
_entity_poly.pdbx_seq_one_letter_code
_entity_poly.pdbx_strand_id
1 'polypeptide(L)'
;AAQLFQKACDGGEALGCNGLGILYENGRGVRQDYQKAAQLYQKVCDGGGVSGCTGLGFLYSDNKRVGQDYQKAAQLFQKACDGGEALGCNSLGILYKYGQGVRQNFSTAKEYYGKACDLGLQLGCDNYRELNEKGY
;
A
#
# COMPACT_ATOMS: atom_id res chain seq x y z
N ALA A 1 -9.16 -14.30 17.34
CA ALA A 1 -8.41 -14.04 16.10
C ALA A 1 -7.12 -13.30 16.35
N ALA A 2 -7.15 -12.19 17.13
CA ALA A 2 -5.94 -11.41 17.41
C ALA A 2 -4.84 -12.25 18.09
N GLN A 3 -5.21 -13.11 19.03
CA GLN A 3 -4.25 -13.97 19.73
C GLN A 3 -3.56 -14.95 18.79
N LEU A 4 -4.29 -15.52 17.84
CA LEU A 4 -3.73 -16.43 16.86
C LEU A 4 -2.78 -15.71 15.91
N PHE A 5 -3.15 -14.53 15.45
CA PHE A 5 -2.29 -13.73 14.60
C PHE A 5 -1.04 -13.26 15.34
N GLN A 6 -1.19 -12.89 16.62
CA GLN A 6 -0.04 -12.48 17.44
C GLN A 6 0.96 -13.63 17.56
N LYS A 7 0.46 -14.83 17.84
CA LYS A 7 1.31 -16.02 17.98
C LYS A 7 2.01 -16.35 16.66
N ALA A 8 1.27 -16.30 15.55
CA ALA A 8 1.85 -16.54 14.23
C ALA A 8 2.91 -15.47 13.89
N CYS A 9 2.61 -14.21 14.19
CA CYS A 9 3.53 -13.11 13.96
C CYS A 9 4.80 -13.26 14.80
N ASP A 10 4.66 -13.63 16.08
CA ASP A 10 5.81 -13.86 16.96
C ASP A 10 6.68 -15.00 16.45
N GLY A 11 6.06 -15.97 15.78
CA GLY A 11 6.77 -17.09 15.14
C GLY A 11 7.39 -16.74 13.80
N GLY A 12 7.31 -15.48 13.36
CA GLY A 12 7.92 -15.03 12.11
C GLY A 12 7.05 -15.19 10.86
N GLU A 13 5.77 -15.50 11.02
CA GLU A 13 4.87 -15.66 9.87
C GLU A 13 4.32 -14.31 9.41
N ALA A 14 4.67 -13.91 8.19
CA ALA A 14 4.25 -12.63 7.60
C ALA A 14 2.73 -12.48 7.56
N LEU A 15 2.01 -13.55 7.22
CA LEU A 15 0.55 -13.51 7.18
C LEU A 15 -0.05 -13.20 8.55
N GLY A 16 0.56 -13.72 9.62
CA GLY A 16 0.11 -13.44 10.98
C GLY A 16 0.34 -11.98 11.35
N CYS A 17 1.52 -11.45 11.03
CA CYS A 17 1.84 -10.04 11.29
C CYS A 17 0.93 -9.12 10.50
N ASN A 18 0.69 -9.43 9.23
CA ASN A 18 -0.16 -8.62 8.37
C ASN A 18 -1.61 -8.65 8.85
N GLY A 19 -2.11 -9.84 9.20
CA GLY A 19 -3.46 -9.99 9.76
C GLY A 19 -3.64 -9.21 11.05
N LEU A 20 -2.65 -9.28 11.95
CA LEU A 20 -2.67 -8.52 13.20
C LEU A 20 -2.66 -7.02 12.93
N GLY A 21 -1.86 -6.57 11.95
CA GLY A 21 -1.82 -5.17 11.55
C GLY A 21 -3.19 -4.67 11.12
N ILE A 22 -3.90 -5.46 10.32
CA ILE A 22 -5.26 -5.12 9.86
C ILE A 22 -6.22 -5.00 11.05
N LEU A 23 -6.11 -5.90 12.03
CA LEU A 23 -6.95 -5.83 13.22
C LEU A 23 -6.70 -4.54 14.02
N TYR A 24 -5.44 -4.15 14.19
CA TYR A 24 -5.11 -2.88 14.87
C TYR A 24 -5.56 -1.67 14.08
N GLU A 25 -5.43 -1.73 12.77
CA GLU A 25 -5.88 -0.63 11.91
C GLU A 25 -7.39 -0.40 12.03
N ASN A 26 -8.16 -1.48 12.10
CA ASN A 26 -9.62 -1.43 12.11
C ASN A 26 -10.24 -1.51 13.51
N GLY A 27 -9.45 -1.80 14.53
CA GLY A 27 -9.95 -1.94 15.89
C GLY A 27 -10.84 -3.16 16.08
N ARG A 28 -10.50 -4.29 15.45
CA ARG A 28 -11.27 -5.53 15.54
C ARG A 28 -10.61 -6.51 16.50
N GLY A 29 -11.27 -6.78 17.62
CA GLY A 29 -10.75 -7.68 18.64
C GLY A 29 -9.59 -7.14 19.43
N VAL A 30 -9.12 -5.94 19.08
CA VAL A 30 -8.09 -5.18 19.77
C VAL A 30 -8.47 -3.72 19.69
N ARG A 31 -7.89 -2.90 20.56
CA ARG A 31 -8.07 -1.44 20.49
C ARG A 31 -7.38 -0.91 19.24
N GLN A 32 -8.07 -0.08 18.47
CA GLN A 32 -7.50 0.53 17.26
C GLN A 32 -6.21 1.28 17.60
N ASP A 33 -5.15 0.99 16.83
CA ASP A 33 -3.85 1.59 17.05
C ASP A 33 -3.08 1.62 15.73
N TYR A 34 -3.08 2.78 15.06
CA TYR A 34 -2.42 2.94 13.76
C TYR A 34 -0.90 2.81 13.87
N GLN A 35 -0.31 3.25 14.97
CA GLN A 35 1.14 3.12 15.17
C GLN A 35 1.55 1.65 15.25
N LYS A 36 0.77 0.86 15.97
CA LYS A 36 1.03 -0.57 16.08
C LYS A 36 0.82 -1.29 14.75
N ALA A 37 -0.22 -0.90 14.02
CA ALA A 37 -0.44 -1.41 12.66
C ALA A 37 0.75 -1.10 11.75
N ALA A 38 1.26 0.13 11.82
CA ALA A 38 2.42 0.55 11.03
C ALA A 38 3.67 -0.27 11.36
N GLN A 39 3.91 -0.53 12.63
CA GLN A 39 5.06 -1.36 13.06
C GLN A 39 4.96 -2.77 12.50
N LEU A 40 3.76 -3.34 12.54
CA LEU A 40 3.53 -4.70 12.03
C LEU A 40 3.68 -4.76 10.50
N TYR A 41 3.12 -3.80 9.79
CA TYR A 41 3.29 -3.72 8.33
C TYR A 41 4.75 -3.49 7.95
N GLN A 42 5.47 -2.67 8.71
CA GLN A 42 6.90 -2.42 8.48
C GLN A 42 7.68 -3.72 8.58
N LYS A 43 7.40 -4.51 9.61
CA LYS A 43 8.06 -5.80 9.82
C LYS A 43 7.83 -6.73 8.61
N VAL A 44 6.59 -6.79 8.12
CA VAL A 44 6.25 -7.60 6.94
C VAL A 44 6.98 -7.08 5.71
N CYS A 45 6.93 -5.77 5.50
CA CYS A 45 7.58 -5.13 4.34
C CYS A 45 9.09 -5.36 4.35
N ASP A 46 9.74 -5.20 5.49
CA ASP A 46 11.20 -5.40 5.64
C ASP A 46 11.59 -6.86 5.36
N GLY A 47 10.69 -7.78 5.66
CA GLY A 47 10.90 -9.21 5.39
C GLY A 47 10.57 -9.62 3.95
N GLY A 48 10.23 -8.67 3.09
CA GLY A 48 9.93 -8.95 1.68
C GLY A 48 8.45 -9.14 1.37
N GLY A 49 7.55 -8.95 2.35
CA GLY A 49 6.11 -9.07 2.15
C GLY A 49 5.52 -7.79 1.55
N VAL A 50 5.24 -7.82 0.25
CA VAL A 50 4.79 -6.62 -0.48
C VAL A 50 3.44 -6.09 0.02
N SER A 51 2.57 -6.96 0.54
CA SER A 51 1.29 -6.51 1.12
C SER A 51 1.51 -5.62 2.34
N GLY A 52 2.56 -5.87 3.12
CA GLY A 52 2.94 -5.00 4.25
C GLY A 52 3.41 -3.64 3.76
N CYS A 53 4.17 -3.61 2.67
CA CYS A 53 4.60 -2.34 2.07
C CYS A 53 3.41 -1.51 1.60
N THR A 54 2.43 -2.15 0.97
CA THR A 54 1.22 -1.47 0.51
C THR A 54 0.41 -0.93 1.70
N GLY A 55 0.19 -1.76 2.72
CA GLY A 55 -0.54 -1.35 3.92
C GLY A 55 0.12 -0.17 4.61
N LEU A 56 1.44 -0.22 4.75
CA LEU A 56 2.20 0.88 5.35
C LEU A 56 2.11 2.15 4.50
N GLY A 57 2.17 2.00 3.17
CA GLY A 57 2.02 3.12 2.24
C GLY A 57 0.68 3.83 2.42
N PHE A 58 -0.40 3.08 2.58
CA PHE A 58 -1.72 3.67 2.85
C PHE A 58 -1.75 4.43 4.16
N LEU A 59 -1.11 3.90 5.20
CA LEU A 59 -1.06 4.61 6.49
C LEU A 59 -0.34 5.96 6.36
N TYR A 60 0.75 6.01 5.60
CA TYR A 60 1.48 7.27 5.38
C TYR A 60 0.78 8.22 4.41
N SER A 61 -0.18 7.73 3.64
CA SER A 61 -0.96 8.59 2.73
C SER A 61 -2.08 9.34 3.44
N ASP A 62 -2.37 9.01 4.70
CA ASP A 62 -3.47 9.60 5.46
C ASP A 62 -2.91 10.34 6.68
N ASN A 63 -3.15 11.66 6.74
CA ASN A 63 -2.65 12.50 7.84
C ASN A 63 -3.32 12.21 9.18
N LYS A 64 -4.41 11.46 9.20
CA LYS A 64 -5.14 11.13 10.43
C LYS A 64 -4.61 9.87 11.11
N ARG A 65 -3.74 9.10 10.44
CA ARG A 65 -3.32 7.80 10.93
C ARG A 65 -1.94 7.84 11.60
N VAL A 66 -0.86 7.94 10.83
CA VAL A 66 0.49 7.92 11.40
C VAL A 66 1.30 9.17 11.08
N GLY A 67 0.65 10.19 10.55
CA GLY A 67 1.35 11.38 10.07
C GLY A 67 1.66 11.25 8.58
N GLN A 68 1.04 12.11 7.78
CA GLN A 68 1.13 12.04 6.34
C GLN A 68 2.56 12.26 5.85
N ASP A 69 3.03 11.34 5.02
CA ASP A 69 4.34 11.41 4.37
C ASP A 69 4.23 10.74 3.00
N TYR A 70 3.87 11.53 1.99
CA TYR A 70 3.68 11.01 0.63
C TYR A 70 4.97 10.51 -0.01
N GLN A 71 6.13 11.09 0.34
CA GLN A 71 7.41 10.59 -0.19
C GLN A 71 7.66 9.17 0.29
N LYS A 72 7.40 8.93 1.57
CA LYS A 72 7.55 7.59 2.14
C LYS A 72 6.52 6.63 1.56
N ALA A 73 5.27 7.09 1.40
CA ALA A 73 4.22 6.30 0.76
C ALA A 73 4.62 5.91 -0.66
N ALA A 74 5.17 6.85 -1.43
CA ALA A 74 5.60 6.58 -2.81
C ALA A 74 6.69 5.50 -2.85
N GLN A 75 7.68 5.56 -1.96
CA GLN A 75 8.73 4.56 -1.87
C GLN A 75 8.17 3.18 -1.54
N LEU A 76 7.22 3.12 -0.61
CA LEU A 76 6.58 1.87 -0.20
C LEU A 76 5.72 1.27 -1.31
N PHE A 77 4.93 2.11 -1.98
CA PHE A 77 4.13 1.64 -3.12
C PHE A 77 5.01 1.20 -4.28
N GLN A 78 6.16 1.88 -4.51
CA GLN A 78 7.10 1.46 -5.53
C GLN A 78 7.65 0.06 -5.23
N LYS A 79 8.04 -0.18 -3.99
CA LYS A 79 8.54 -1.48 -3.56
C LYS A 79 7.47 -2.56 -3.74
N ALA A 80 6.22 -2.27 -3.36
CA ALA A 80 5.11 -3.19 -3.52
C ALA A 80 4.81 -3.46 -5.00
N CYS A 81 4.81 -2.43 -5.82
CA CYS A 81 4.59 -2.55 -7.26
C CYS A 81 5.67 -3.41 -7.91
N ASP A 82 6.94 -3.16 -7.59
CA ASP A 82 8.06 -3.92 -8.11
C ASP A 82 7.97 -5.40 -7.70
N GLY A 83 7.36 -5.66 -6.56
CA GLY A 83 7.11 -7.02 -6.08
C GLY A 83 5.85 -7.67 -6.66
N GLY A 84 5.15 -7.00 -7.57
CA GLY A 84 4.01 -7.56 -8.27
C GLY A 84 2.65 -7.31 -7.62
N GLU A 85 2.55 -6.36 -6.70
CA GLU A 85 1.26 -6.06 -6.06
C GLU A 85 0.53 -4.94 -6.79
N ALA A 86 -0.61 -5.28 -7.39
CA ALA A 86 -1.39 -4.37 -8.22
C ALA A 86 -1.85 -3.12 -7.48
N LEU A 87 -2.27 -3.27 -6.20
CA LEU A 87 -2.69 -2.11 -5.40
C LEU A 87 -1.55 -1.12 -5.19
N GLY A 88 -0.33 -1.62 -5.02
CA GLY A 88 0.85 -0.75 -4.91
C GLY A 88 1.08 0.03 -6.19
N CYS A 89 0.99 -0.63 -7.33
CA CYS A 89 1.14 0.03 -8.62
C CYS A 89 0.07 1.10 -8.85
N ASN A 90 -1.19 0.77 -8.59
CA ASN A 90 -2.29 1.71 -8.77
C ASN A 90 -2.15 2.92 -7.83
N SER A 91 -1.78 2.68 -6.58
CA SER A 91 -1.59 3.75 -5.60
C SER A 91 -0.44 4.66 -5.99
N LEU A 92 0.65 4.10 -6.49
CA LEU A 92 1.77 4.89 -7.01
C LEU A 92 1.33 5.75 -8.19
N GLY A 93 0.52 5.19 -9.08
CA GLY A 93 -0.07 5.95 -10.19
C GLY A 93 -0.87 7.16 -9.72
N ILE A 94 -1.65 6.99 -8.66
CA ILE A 94 -2.42 8.08 -8.07
C ILE A 94 -1.50 9.19 -7.56
N LEU A 95 -0.40 8.82 -6.89
CA LEU A 95 0.56 9.81 -6.39
C LEU A 95 1.19 10.61 -7.55
N TYR A 96 1.53 9.96 -8.64
CA TYR A 96 2.06 10.64 -9.82
C TYR A 96 1.01 11.52 -10.50
N LYS A 97 -0.24 11.07 -10.54
CA LYS A 97 -1.32 11.86 -11.13
C LYS A 97 -1.53 13.20 -10.41
N TYR A 98 -1.44 13.18 -9.09
CA TYR A 98 -1.69 14.38 -8.27
C TYR A 98 -0.42 15.06 -7.77
N GLY A 99 0.75 14.53 -8.07
CA GLY A 99 2.01 15.13 -7.64
C GLY A 99 2.20 15.06 -6.13
N GLN A 100 1.83 13.94 -5.51
CA GLN A 100 1.92 13.75 -4.06
C GLN A 100 3.14 12.92 -3.72
N GLY A 101 4.14 13.53 -3.09
CA GLY A 101 5.39 12.86 -2.74
C GLY A 101 6.32 12.60 -3.92
N VAL A 102 5.86 12.85 -5.12
CA VAL A 102 6.61 12.72 -6.37
C VAL A 102 6.22 13.88 -7.28
N ARG A 103 7.03 14.17 -8.28
CA ARG A 103 6.71 15.19 -9.27
C ARG A 103 5.54 14.70 -10.12
N GLN A 104 4.51 15.54 -10.26
CA GLN A 104 3.33 15.22 -11.07
C GLN A 104 3.73 14.83 -12.49
N ASN A 105 3.21 13.69 -12.97
CA ASN A 105 3.49 13.20 -14.30
C ASN A 105 2.38 12.24 -14.74
N PHE A 106 1.51 12.72 -15.63
CA PHE A 106 0.37 11.93 -16.11
C PHE A 106 0.81 10.70 -16.92
N SER A 107 1.87 10.82 -17.70
CA SER A 107 2.40 9.68 -18.49
C SER A 107 2.91 8.58 -17.57
N THR A 108 3.64 8.95 -16.53
CA THR A 108 4.13 7.99 -15.53
C THR A 108 2.97 7.37 -14.75
N ALA A 109 1.97 8.18 -14.37
CA ALA A 109 0.78 7.67 -13.71
C ALA A 109 0.09 6.60 -14.57
N LYS A 110 -0.06 6.88 -15.86
CA LYS A 110 -0.65 5.96 -16.81
C LYS A 110 0.11 4.64 -16.88
N GLU A 111 1.45 4.71 -16.88
CA GLU A 111 2.29 3.50 -16.90
C GLU A 111 2.04 2.62 -15.68
N TYR A 112 1.94 3.21 -14.49
CA TYR A 112 1.68 2.45 -13.26
C TYR A 112 0.26 1.91 -13.21
N TYR A 113 -0.72 2.65 -13.70
CA TYR A 113 -2.08 2.14 -13.85
C TYR A 113 -2.11 0.94 -14.80
N GLY A 114 -1.33 1.01 -15.90
CA GLY A 114 -1.20 -0.09 -16.83
C GLY A 114 -0.61 -1.34 -16.20
N LYS A 115 0.41 -1.17 -15.37
CA LYS A 115 0.99 -2.30 -14.61
C LYS A 115 -0.03 -2.92 -13.68
N ALA A 116 -0.80 -2.10 -12.97
CA ALA A 116 -1.85 -2.59 -12.10
C ALA A 116 -2.91 -3.36 -12.88
N CYS A 117 -3.28 -2.86 -14.06
CA CYS A 117 -4.22 -3.53 -14.96
C CYS A 117 -3.68 -4.90 -15.38
N ASP A 118 -2.40 -4.95 -15.80
CA ASP A 118 -1.75 -6.18 -16.23
C ASP A 118 -1.68 -7.22 -15.10
N LEU A 119 -1.61 -6.75 -13.87
CA LEU A 119 -1.60 -7.62 -12.68
C LEU A 119 -3.02 -8.02 -12.24
N GLY A 120 -4.05 -7.60 -12.98
CA GLY A 120 -5.42 -8.06 -12.76
C GLY A 120 -6.32 -7.13 -11.98
N LEU A 121 -5.89 -5.90 -11.70
CA LEU A 121 -6.70 -4.94 -10.95
C LEU A 121 -7.54 -4.09 -11.92
N GLN A 122 -8.86 -4.31 -11.89
CA GLN A 122 -9.78 -3.59 -12.78
C GLN A 122 -9.69 -2.07 -12.62
N LEU A 123 -9.52 -1.59 -11.39
CA LEU A 123 -9.37 -0.16 -11.12
C LEU A 123 -8.17 0.43 -11.88
N GLY A 124 -7.08 -0.32 -11.98
CA GLY A 124 -5.91 0.11 -12.76
C GLY A 124 -6.25 0.24 -14.24
N CYS A 125 -7.04 -0.69 -14.77
CA CYS A 125 -7.48 -0.62 -16.17
C CYS A 125 -8.36 0.60 -16.42
N ASP A 126 -9.28 0.88 -15.50
CA ASP A 126 -10.18 2.02 -15.61
C ASP A 126 -9.40 3.35 -15.54
N ASN A 127 -8.45 3.44 -14.61
CA ASN A 127 -7.61 4.63 -14.46
C ASN A 127 -6.71 4.83 -15.68
N TYR A 128 -6.17 3.75 -16.22
CA TYR A 128 -5.38 3.81 -17.46
C TYR A 128 -6.21 4.36 -18.61
N ARG A 129 -7.41 3.83 -18.78
CA ARG A 129 -8.32 4.24 -19.87
C ARG A 129 -8.64 5.73 -19.76
N GLU A 130 -8.92 6.22 -18.56
CA GLU A 130 -9.25 7.62 -18.34
C GLU A 130 -8.11 8.53 -18.83
N LEU A 131 -6.88 8.25 -18.45
CA LEU A 131 -5.73 9.06 -18.87
C LEU A 131 -5.46 8.90 -20.38
N ASN A 132 -5.62 7.69 -20.89
CA ASN A 132 -5.42 7.43 -22.32
C ASN A 132 -6.42 8.21 -23.17
N GLU A 133 -7.68 8.30 -22.75
CA GLU A 133 -8.73 9.06 -23.46
C GLU A 133 -8.46 10.56 -23.40
N LYS A 134 -7.76 11.03 -22.39
CA LYS A 134 -7.36 12.44 -22.26
C LYS A 134 -6.10 12.77 -23.04
N GLY A 135 -5.50 11.80 -23.72
CA GLY A 135 -4.33 12.01 -24.57
C GLY A 135 -2.97 11.87 -23.92
N TYR A 136 -2.94 11.29 -22.74
CA TYR A 136 -1.65 11.09 -22.03
C TYR A 136 -0.97 9.76 -22.37
#